data_2f4db4eb1e536133efec9133fda93eeb
#
_entry.id   2f4db4eb1e536133efec9133fda93eeb
#
_cell.length_a   1.000
_cell.length_b   1.000
_cell.length_c   1.000
_cell.angle_alpha   90.00
_cell.angle_beta   90.00
_cell.angle_gamma   90.00
#
_symmetry.space_group_name_H-M   'P 1'
#
loop_
_entity.id
_entity.type
_entity.pdbx_description
1 polymer ?
#
loop_
_entity_poly.entity_id
_entity_poly.type
_entity_poly.pdbx_seq_one_letter_code
_entity_poly.pdbx_strand_id
1 'polypeptide(L)'
;MKQPFCAPAAALRRVLDAAAALPRPAVETLPLEKACGRIAAKALCARMDQPPFDRSPLDGYALHSADTTGASRETPVTLPVTMKLYAGDAPAAALPVGCAARIMTGAPLPEGADCVLMQELTDSGEETVQLYSSLKPQQNVVSRGGDIAAGAIIAAEGTPLTPAHLGVLAGQGYAEVPVYRTLTVGILSTGSELLAPGEPWAPGKIYDANGIQNAARLGQLGFAVQRRHCSDDPEVIACQLRELLTGCDAVITSGGVSVGQKDYLPAVLEQLGAQMLFAGVAQKPGSPMLAAEIAGKLVFCLSGNPFAAAATLEQYAIPALLRAAGRREESCIPARTVCTLTNGFSKPSKGNRYLRATACGGKVTLPGAGNTEAHSSGALSAMMGCNCLVEIPAGSGPVEPGMEVEVLCFVQ
;
A
#
# COMPACT_ATOMS: atom_id res chain seq x y z
N MET A 1 32.68 5.89 25.88
CA MET A 1 32.64 4.69 24.96
C MET A 1 31.56 4.92 23.91
N LYS A 2 31.89 4.84 22.60
CA LYS A 2 30.86 4.93 21.56
C LYS A 2 29.90 3.75 21.74
N GLN A 3 28.61 4.02 21.87
CA GLN A 3 27.61 2.94 21.88
C GLN A 3 27.74 2.11 20.60
N PRO A 4 27.66 0.77 20.68
CA PRO A 4 27.67 -0.06 19.48
C PRO A 4 26.46 0.27 18.60
N PHE A 5 26.65 0.23 17.28
CA PHE A 5 25.58 0.45 16.33
C PHE A 5 24.44 -0.56 16.55
N CYS A 6 23.20 -0.09 16.43
CA CYS A 6 22.01 -0.91 16.57
C CYS A 6 21.92 -1.94 15.43
N ALA A 7 21.54 -3.16 15.73
CA ALA A 7 21.25 -4.15 14.69
C ALA A 7 20.06 -3.69 13.82
N PRO A 8 20.06 -3.95 12.49
CA PRO A 8 18.99 -3.48 11.58
C PRO A 8 17.57 -3.82 12.05
N ALA A 9 17.34 -5.06 12.46
CA ALA A 9 16.01 -5.48 12.94
C ALA A 9 15.60 -4.78 14.24
N ALA A 10 16.55 -4.55 15.16
CA ALA A 10 16.29 -3.82 16.41
C ALA A 10 16.04 -2.33 16.14
N ALA A 11 16.74 -1.72 15.17
CA ALA A 11 16.50 -0.33 14.75
C ALA A 11 15.08 -0.17 14.18
N LEU A 12 14.67 -1.06 13.29
CA LEU A 12 13.30 -1.07 12.73
C LEU A 12 12.26 -1.23 13.85
N ARG A 13 12.46 -2.19 14.78
CA ARG A 13 11.51 -2.39 15.87
C ARG A 13 11.36 -1.14 16.74
N ARG A 14 12.47 -0.48 17.12
CA ARG A 14 12.44 0.74 17.93
C ARG A 14 11.65 1.87 17.29
N VAL A 15 11.82 2.11 15.99
CA VAL A 15 11.07 3.17 15.30
C VAL A 15 9.60 2.83 15.11
N LEU A 16 9.26 1.56 14.92
CA LEU A 16 7.86 1.11 14.85
C LEU A 16 7.17 1.22 16.20
N ASP A 17 7.85 0.84 17.29
CA ASP A 17 7.31 0.97 18.66
C ASP A 17 7.09 2.44 19.03
N ALA A 18 8.07 3.32 18.73
CA ALA A 18 7.92 4.75 18.92
C ALA A 18 6.75 5.31 18.11
N ALA A 19 6.64 4.95 16.84
CA ALA A 19 5.52 5.37 15.98
C ALA A 19 4.15 4.87 16.48
N ALA A 20 4.11 3.66 17.04
CA ALA A 20 2.89 3.08 17.59
C ALA A 20 2.44 3.76 18.89
N ALA A 21 3.38 4.32 19.66
CA ALA A 21 3.12 5.06 20.89
C ALA A 21 2.58 6.48 20.65
N LEU A 22 2.74 7.03 19.42
CA LEU A 22 2.21 8.35 19.09
C LEU A 22 0.68 8.34 19.04
N PRO A 23 0.03 9.46 19.37
CA PRO A 23 -1.40 9.61 19.15
C PRO A 23 -1.77 9.38 17.68
N ARG A 24 -2.91 8.70 17.47
CA ARG A 24 -3.45 8.55 16.11
C ARG A 24 -3.74 9.91 15.48
N PRO A 25 -3.54 10.07 14.15
CA PRO A 25 -3.91 11.30 13.47
C PRO A 25 -5.40 11.61 13.64
N ALA A 26 -5.76 12.88 13.56
CA ALA A 26 -7.16 13.29 13.59
C ALA A 26 -7.95 12.60 12.46
N VAL A 27 -9.20 12.30 12.74
CA VAL A 27 -10.13 11.73 11.76
C VAL A 27 -10.78 12.83 10.96
N GLU A 28 -10.82 12.68 9.66
CA GLU A 28 -11.60 13.52 8.75
C GLU A 28 -12.54 12.65 7.92
N THR A 29 -13.64 13.25 7.47
CA THR A 29 -14.59 12.57 6.58
C THR A 29 -14.38 13.10 5.17
N LEU A 30 -14.16 12.19 4.22
CA LEU A 30 -13.95 12.55 2.82
C LEU A 30 -15.04 11.94 1.94
N PRO A 31 -15.41 12.64 0.85
CA PRO A 31 -16.14 12.02 -0.25
C PRO A 31 -15.42 10.76 -0.73
N LEU A 32 -16.19 9.69 -0.99
CA LEU A 32 -15.64 8.37 -1.31
C LEU A 32 -14.63 8.42 -2.48
N GLU A 33 -14.93 9.19 -3.51
CA GLU A 33 -14.06 9.39 -4.69
C GLU A 33 -12.68 9.99 -4.39
N LYS A 34 -12.52 10.68 -3.24
CA LYS A 34 -11.25 11.27 -2.77
C LYS A 34 -10.50 10.38 -1.76
N ALA A 35 -11.06 9.22 -1.45
CA ALA A 35 -10.54 8.36 -0.39
C ALA A 35 -9.49 7.33 -0.86
N CYS A 36 -9.20 7.24 -2.17
CA CYS A 36 -8.19 6.33 -2.68
C CYS A 36 -6.80 6.61 -2.09
N GLY A 37 -6.13 5.58 -1.57
CA GLY A 37 -4.83 5.70 -0.90
C GLY A 37 -4.89 6.25 0.53
N ARG A 38 -6.05 6.77 0.99
CA ARG A 38 -6.25 7.23 2.36
C ARG A 38 -6.39 6.04 3.31
N ILE A 39 -6.13 6.25 4.59
CA ILE A 39 -6.16 5.19 5.60
C ILE A 39 -7.47 5.24 6.34
N ALA A 40 -8.22 4.13 6.34
CA ALA A 40 -9.49 4.02 7.05
C ALA A 40 -9.29 4.26 8.56
N ALA A 41 -10.01 5.23 9.13
CA ALA A 41 -9.92 5.58 10.55
C ALA A 41 -10.85 4.76 11.45
N LYS A 42 -11.73 3.96 10.84
CA LYS A 42 -12.64 3.02 11.50
C LYS A 42 -12.86 1.82 10.59
N ALA A 43 -13.35 0.72 11.16
CA ALA A 43 -13.82 -0.39 10.36
C ALA A 43 -15.02 0.06 9.49
N LEU A 44 -14.95 -0.22 8.20
CA LEU A 44 -15.99 0.01 7.21
C LEU A 44 -16.66 -1.33 6.91
N CYS A 45 -17.96 -1.45 7.24
CA CYS A 45 -18.69 -2.71 7.14
C CYS A 45 -19.74 -2.64 6.04
N ALA A 46 -20.12 -3.78 5.51
CA ALA A 46 -21.22 -3.88 4.57
C ALA A 46 -22.54 -3.45 5.24
N ARG A 47 -23.26 -2.53 4.60
CA ARG A 47 -24.55 -2.02 5.09
C ARG A 47 -25.73 -2.92 4.73
N MET A 48 -25.56 -3.71 3.67
CA MET A 48 -26.55 -4.63 3.16
C MET A 48 -25.87 -5.85 2.55
N ASP A 49 -26.62 -6.88 2.31
CA ASP A 49 -26.17 -8.04 1.55
C ASP A 49 -25.82 -7.65 0.12
N GLN A 50 -24.80 -8.27 -0.45
CA GLN A 50 -24.40 -8.12 -1.83
C GLN A 50 -24.36 -9.51 -2.51
N PRO A 51 -25.18 -9.76 -3.56
CA PRO A 51 -26.26 -8.90 -4.00
C PRO A 51 -27.40 -8.76 -2.93
N PRO A 52 -28.24 -7.72 -3.01
CA PRO A 52 -29.26 -7.45 -2.01
C PRO A 52 -30.51 -8.36 -2.12
N PHE A 53 -30.61 -9.15 -3.18
CA PHE A 53 -31.66 -10.11 -3.46
C PHE A 53 -31.14 -11.26 -4.30
N ASP A 54 -31.87 -12.37 -4.33
CA ASP A 54 -31.61 -13.48 -5.27
C ASP A 54 -31.82 -12.98 -6.69
N ARG A 55 -30.87 -13.25 -7.60
CA ARG A 55 -30.94 -12.73 -8.97
C ARG A 55 -30.53 -13.77 -10.00
N SER A 56 -30.98 -13.58 -11.24
CA SER A 56 -30.55 -14.37 -12.37
C SER A 56 -29.14 -13.99 -12.85
N PRO A 57 -28.21 -14.94 -13.02
CA PRO A 57 -26.93 -14.70 -13.68
C PRO A 57 -27.00 -14.75 -15.21
N LEU A 58 -28.16 -15.09 -15.78
CA LEU A 58 -28.35 -15.35 -17.21
C LEU A 58 -29.76 -14.98 -17.68
N ASP A 59 -29.93 -14.88 -19.00
CA ASP A 59 -31.22 -14.68 -19.60
C ASP A 59 -31.94 -16.04 -19.77
N GLY A 60 -33.24 -16.08 -19.37
CA GLY A 60 -33.97 -17.34 -19.38
C GLY A 60 -35.32 -17.25 -18.68
N TYR A 61 -35.65 -18.27 -17.90
CA TYR A 61 -36.92 -18.40 -17.21
C TYR A 61 -36.70 -18.78 -15.75
N ALA A 62 -37.20 -17.97 -14.84
CA ALA A 62 -37.28 -18.31 -13.42
C ALA A 62 -38.47 -19.25 -13.20
N LEU A 63 -38.25 -20.33 -12.43
CA LEU A 63 -39.14 -21.46 -12.32
C LEU A 63 -39.15 -22.02 -10.90
N HIS A 64 -40.19 -22.76 -10.56
CA HIS A 64 -40.10 -23.75 -9.51
C HIS A 64 -39.39 -24.99 -10.04
N SER A 65 -38.30 -25.44 -9.42
CA SER A 65 -37.52 -26.60 -9.88
C SER A 65 -38.35 -27.87 -10.00
N ALA A 66 -39.34 -28.04 -9.11
CA ALA A 66 -40.30 -29.16 -9.16
C ALA A 66 -41.09 -29.21 -10.48
N ASP A 67 -41.44 -28.07 -11.05
CA ASP A 67 -42.20 -27.97 -12.32
C ASP A 67 -41.34 -28.35 -13.54
N THR A 68 -40.02 -28.47 -13.39
CA THR A 68 -39.12 -28.88 -14.49
C THR A 68 -38.85 -30.38 -14.52
N THR A 69 -39.43 -31.14 -13.56
CA THR A 69 -39.13 -32.56 -13.41
C THR A 69 -39.50 -33.38 -14.66
N GLY A 70 -38.52 -34.11 -15.19
CA GLY A 70 -38.69 -34.94 -16.38
C GLY A 70 -38.58 -34.21 -17.69
N ALA A 71 -38.36 -32.88 -17.68
CA ALA A 71 -38.19 -32.11 -18.89
C ALA A 71 -36.93 -32.54 -19.68
N SER A 72 -37.10 -32.84 -20.96
CA SER A 72 -36.04 -33.14 -21.91
C SER A 72 -36.43 -32.65 -23.29
N ARG A 73 -35.54 -32.76 -24.28
CA ARG A 73 -35.87 -32.42 -25.68
C ARG A 73 -36.91 -33.37 -26.25
N GLU A 74 -36.95 -34.63 -25.80
CA GLU A 74 -37.90 -35.65 -26.22
C GLU A 74 -39.25 -35.50 -25.49
N THR A 75 -39.21 -35.03 -24.26
CA THR A 75 -40.40 -34.83 -23.41
C THR A 75 -40.40 -33.43 -22.80
N PRO A 76 -40.67 -32.38 -23.61
CA PRO A 76 -40.66 -31.01 -23.11
C PRO A 76 -41.82 -30.78 -22.14
N VAL A 77 -41.53 -29.97 -21.10
CA VAL A 77 -42.56 -29.47 -20.21
C VAL A 77 -42.95 -28.08 -20.66
N THR A 78 -44.27 -27.83 -20.84
CA THR A 78 -44.79 -26.54 -21.28
C THR A 78 -45.43 -25.79 -20.14
N LEU A 79 -45.01 -24.56 -19.88
CA LEU A 79 -45.55 -23.69 -18.82
C LEU A 79 -45.99 -22.33 -19.37
N PRO A 80 -47.06 -21.73 -18.84
CA PRO A 80 -47.45 -20.36 -19.18
C PRO A 80 -46.43 -19.36 -18.61
N VAL A 81 -46.10 -18.34 -19.39
CA VAL A 81 -45.23 -17.24 -18.98
C VAL A 81 -46.15 -16.12 -18.44
N THR A 82 -46.09 -15.91 -17.12
CA THR A 82 -46.95 -14.97 -16.42
C THR A 82 -46.30 -13.64 -16.04
N MET A 83 -44.97 -13.58 -16.10
CA MET A 83 -44.16 -12.40 -15.77
C MET A 83 -43.03 -12.22 -16.75
N LYS A 84 -42.58 -10.94 -16.91
CA LYS A 84 -41.33 -10.56 -17.58
C LYS A 84 -40.55 -9.64 -16.61
N LEU A 85 -39.32 -10.01 -16.32
CA LEU A 85 -38.49 -9.34 -15.29
C LEU A 85 -37.15 -8.92 -15.89
N TYR A 86 -36.84 -7.67 -15.72
CA TYR A 86 -35.59 -7.04 -16.15
C TYR A 86 -34.78 -6.55 -14.96
N ALA A 87 -33.49 -6.30 -15.18
CA ALA A 87 -32.65 -5.65 -14.18
C ALA A 87 -33.25 -4.27 -13.82
N GLY A 88 -33.46 -4.03 -12.52
CA GLY A 88 -34.09 -2.83 -12.01
C GLY A 88 -35.59 -2.99 -11.69
N ASP A 89 -36.22 -4.07 -12.12
CA ASP A 89 -37.58 -4.38 -11.71
C ASP A 89 -37.65 -4.84 -10.24
N ALA A 90 -38.82 -4.68 -9.63
CA ALA A 90 -39.19 -5.26 -8.35
C ALA A 90 -40.40 -6.17 -8.58
N PRO A 91 -40.26 -7.51 -8.46
CA PRO A 91 -41.39 -8.42 -8.66
C PRO A 91 -42.52 -8.09 -7.69
N ALA A 92 -43.73 -7.77 -8.22
CA ALA A 92 -44.87 -7.35 -7.41
C ALA A 92 -45.68 -8.53 -6.84
N ALA A 93 -45.42 -9.74 -7.34
CA ALA A 93 -46.16 -10.94 -6.92
C ALA A 93 -45.25 -12.17 -6.95
N ALA A 94 -45.61 -13.19 -6.18
CA ALA A 94 -45.01 -14.52 -6.24
C ALA A 94 -45.27 -15.19 -7.58
N LEU A 95 -44.32 -16.01 -8.05
CA LEU A 95 -44.53 -16.86 -9.22
C LEU A 95 -45.48 -18.00 -8.86
N PRO A 96 -46.66 -18.15 -9.54
CA PRO A 96 -47.54 -19.26 -9.27
C PRO A 96 -46.90 -20.61 -9.66
N VAL A 97 -47.20 -21.66 -8.90
CA VAL A 97 -46.80 -23.03 -9.26
C VAL A 97 -47.33 -23.41 -10.64
N GLY A 98 -46.54 -24.08 -11.45
CA GLY A 98 -46.91 -24.44 -12.84
C GLY A 98 -46.79 -23.27 -13.81
N CYS A 99 -46.09 -22.17 -13.44
CA CYS A 99 -45.85 -21.02 -14.31
C CYS A 99 -44.37 -20.71 -14.44
N ALA A 100 -44.02 -19.92 -15.44
CA ALA A 100 -42.67 -19.42 -15.69
C ALA A 100 -42.64 -17.89 -15.66
N ALA A 101 -41.55 -17.30 -15.20
CA ALA A 101 -41.27 -15.89 -15.38
C ALA A 101 -40.10 -15.71 -16.34
N ARG A 102 -40.30 -15.03 -17.47
CA ARG A 102 -39.20 -14.60 -18.33
C ARG A 102 -38.29 -13.66 -17.56
N ILE A 103 -37.03 -14.00 -17.46
CA ILE A 103 -36.08 -13.24 -16.61
C ILE A 103 -34.80 -12.95 -17.39
N MET A 104 -34.29 -11.72 -17.22
CA MET A 104 -33.01 -11.29 -17.81
C MET A 104 -31.92 -11.24 -16.75
N THR A 105 -30.68 -11.30 -17.21
CA THR A 105 -29.47 -11.20 -16.39
C THR A 105 -29.53 -10.00 -15.44
N GLY A 106 -29.30 -10.25 -14.15
CA GLY A 106 -29.34 -9.24 -13.11
C GLY A 106 -30.71 -8.94 -12.52
N ALA A 107 -31.79 -9.44 -13.11
CA ALA A 107 -33.16 -9.26 -12.59
C ALA A 107 -33.35 -10.07 -11.29
N PRO A 108 -34.13 -9.54 -10.31
CA PRO A 108 -34.47 -10.27 -9.09
C PRO A 108 -35.38 -11.46 -9.39
N LEU A 109 -35.12 -12.58 -8.71
CA LEU A 109 -36.06 -13.72 -8.76
C LEU A 109 -37.36 -13.34 -8.07
N PRO A 110 -38.52 -13.71 -8.66
CA PRO A 110 -39.79 -13.56 -7.98
C PRO A 110 -39.90 -14.57 -6.83
N GLU A 111 -40.62 -14.21 -5.79
CA GLU A 111 -40.92 -15.11 -4.67
C GLU A 111 -41.52 -16.42 -5.21
N GLY A 112 -41.04 -17.57 -4.68
CA GLY A 112 -41.47 -18.91 -5.10
C GLY A 112 -40.55 -19.52 -6.15
N ALA A 113 -39.93 -18.75 -7.05
CA ALA A 113 -38.93 -19.29 -7.96
C ALA A 113 -37.64 -19.67 -7.20
N ASP A 114 -37.12 -20.86 -7.50
CA ASP A 114 -35.92 -21.41 -6.87
C ASP A 114 -34.81 -21.82 -7.86
N CYS A 115 -35.04 -21.63 -9.18
CA CYS A 115 -34.07 -21.93 -10.22
C CYS A 115 -34.30 -21.05 -11.47
N VAL A 116 -33.28 -21.00 -12.34
CA VAL A 116 -33.37 -20.33 -13.64
C VAL A 116 -32.89 -21.26 -14.74
N LEU A 117 -33.73 -21.51 -15.74
CA LEU A 117 -33.36 -22.22 -16.96
C LEU A 117 -32.93 -21.20 -18.02
N MET A 118 -31.70 -21.42 -18.57
CA MET A 118 -31.19 -20.58 -19.66
C MET A 118 -32.10 -20.68 -20.92
N GLN A 119 -32.26 -19.57 -21.60
CA GLN A 119 -33.17 -19.52 -22.79
C GLN A 119 -32.80 -20.50 -23.90
N GLU A 120 -31.51 -20.86 -24.03
CA GLU A 120 -30.98 -21.80 -25.01
C GLU A 120 -31.48 -23.24 -24.79
N LEU A 121 -32.01 -23.52 -23.62
CA LEU A 121 -32.62 -24.81 -23.25
C LEU A 121 -34.15 -24.73 -23.27
N THR A 122 -34.72 -23.81 -24.05
CA THR A 122 -36.15 -23.59 -24.21
C THR A 122 -36.46 -23.27 -25.69
N ASP A 123 -37.75 -23.12 -26.04
CA ASP A 123 -38.19 -22.56 -27.35
C ASP A 123 -38.26 -21.02 -27.33
N SER A 124 -37.84 -20.36 -26.25
CA SER A 124 -37.91 -18.91 -26.05
C SER A 124 -39.33 -18.33 -26.17
N GLY A 125 -40.37 -19.09 -25.81
CA GLY A 125 -41.76 -18.70 -25.93
C GLY A 125 -42.15 -17.53 -25.03
N GLU A 126 -43.02 -16.63 -25.54
CA GLU A 126 -43.38 -15.38 -24.84
C GLU A 126 -44.67 -15.47 -23.99
N GLU A 127 -45.63 -16.32 -24.40
CA GLU A 127 -46.89 -16.58 -23.69
C GLU A 127 -46.85 -17.94 -22.97
N THR A 128 -46.21 -18.90 -23.60
CA THR A 128 -45.91 -20.23 -23.05
C THR A 128 -44.48 -20.59 -23.42
N VAL A 129 -43.79 -21.35 -22.59
CA VAL A 129 -42.43 -21.79 -22.83
C VAL A 129 -42.31 -23.31 -22.72
N GLN A 130 -41.58 -23.92 -23.66
CA GLN A 130 -41.20 -25.33 -23.63
C GLN A 130 -39.81 -25.46 -22.97
N LEU A 131 -39.73 -26.23 -21.88
CA LEU A 131 -38.51 -26.50 -21.16
C LEU A 131 -37.89 -27.80 -21.63
N TYR A 132 -36.61 -27.80 -22.02
CA TYR A 132 -35.87 -28.93 -22.51
C TYR A 132 -34.88 -29.55 -21.54
N SER A 133 -34.93 -29.12 -20.26
CA SER A 133 -34.04 -29.64 -19.22
C SER A 133 -34.67 -29.49 -17.84
N SER A 134 -34.46 -30.49 -16.99
CA SER A 134 -34.83 -30.42 -15.58
C SER A 134 -33.72 -29.70 -14.78
N LEU A 135 -34.15 -28.95 -13.76
CA LEU A 135 -33.26 -28.20 -12.86
C LEU A 135 -33.38 -28.68 -11.42
N LYS A 136 -32.31 -28.49 -10.68
CA LYS A 136 -32.29 -28.63 -9.21
C LYS A 136 -32.62 -27.31 -8.52
N PRO A 137 -33.11 -27.33 -7.28
CA PRO A 137 -33.24 -26.12 -6.46
C PRO A 137 -31.91 -25.34 -6.41
N GLN A 138 -32.00 -24.02 -6.47
CA GLN A 138 -30.88 -23.05 -6.48
C GLN A 138 -29.95 -23.14 -7.71
N GLN A 139 -30.31 -23.94 -8.72
CA GLN A 139 -29.51 -23.99 -9.95
C GLN A 139 -29.67 -22.68 -10.73
N ASN A 140 -28.50 -22.10 -11.10
CA ASN A 140 -28.42 -20.81 -11.82
C ASN A 140 -29.08 -19.63 -11.04
N VAL A 141 -28.96 -19.63 -9.73
CA VAL A 141 -29.36 -18.50 -8.87
C VAL A 141 -28.11 -17.91 -8.21
N VAL A 142 -27.94 -16.61 -8.28
CA VAL A 142 -26.97 -15.88 -7.47
C VAL A 142 -27.71 -15.45 -6.19
N SER A 143 -27.37 -16.10 -5.10
CA SER A 143 -28.06 -15.89 -3.81
C SER A 143 -27.75 -14.53 -3.21
N ARG A 144 -28.75 -13.95 -2.54
CA ARG A 144 -28.61 -12.79 -1.69
C ARG A 144 -27.45 -12.96 -0.71
N GLY A 145 -26.57 -11.97 -0.59
CA GLY A 145 -25.41 -12.01 0.30
C GLY A 145 -24.31 -13.00 -0.12
N GLY A 146 -24.41 -13.63 -1.31
CA GLY A 146 -23.46 -14.63 -1.77
C GLY A 146 -22.04 -14.08 -2.02
N ASP A 147 -21.90 -12.78 -2.23
CA ASP A 147 -20.61 -12.09 -2.36
C ASP A 147 -20.18 -11.47 -1.01
N ILE A 148 -21.02 -10.63 -0.43
CA ILE A 148 -20.74 -9.97 0.86
C ILE A 148 -22.03 -9.99 1.71
N ALA A 149 -21.95 -10.55 2.91
CA ALA A 149 -23.04 -10.49 3.87
C ALA A 149 -23.08 -9.14 4.61
N ALA A 150 -24.28 -8.66 4.93
CA ALA A 150 -24.47 -7.47 5.76
C ALA A 150 -23.67 -7.58 7.06
N GLY A 151 -22.97 -6.51 7.46
CA GLY A 151 -22.09 -6.47 8.64
C GLY A 151 -20.69 -6.98 8.41
N ALA A 152 -20.36 -7.62 7.27
CA ALA A 152 -18.99 -8.04 6.97
C ALA A 152 -18.03 -6.85 6.87
N ILE A 153 -16.82 -7.00 7.35
CA ILE A 153 -15.78 -5.96 7.28
C ILE A 153 -15.24 -5.87 5.86
N ILE A 154 -15.44 -4.71 5.22
CA ILE A 154 -14.88 -4.36 3.90
C ILE A 154 -13.45 -3.85 4.06
N ALA A 155 -13.23 -2.94 5.01
CA ALA A 155 -11.91 -2.44 5.35
C ALA A 155 -11.82 -2.26 6.86
N ALA A 156 -10.84 -2.89 7.50
CA ALA A 156 -10.56 -2.69 8.92
C ALA A 156 -9.91 -1.31 9.15
N GLU A 157 -9.95 -0.81 10.38
CA GLU A 157 -9.18 0.38 10.77
C GLU A 157 -7.70 0.20 10.42
N GLY A 158 -7.08 1.24 9.90
CA GLY A 158 -5.68 1.24 9.47
C GLY A 158 -5.44 0.62 8.10
N THR A 159 -6.47 0.22 7.37
CA THR A 159 -6.36 -0.29 6.01
C THR A 159 -6.22 0.86 5.01
N PRO A 160 -5.19 0.88 4.13
CA PRO A 160 -5.14 1.79 2.99
C PRO A 160 -6.27 1.44 2.00
N LEU A 161 -7.11 2.42 1.66
CA LEU A 161 -8.24 2.22 0.76
C LEU A 161 -7.75 2.13 -0.69
N THR A 162 -7.96 0.99 -1.32
CA THR A 162 -7.64 0.73 -2.72
C THR A 162 -8.84 1.04 -3.63
N PRO A 163 -8.68 1.15 -4.96
CA PRO A 163 -9.81 1.26 -5.88
C PRO A 163 -10.86 0.17 -5.70
N ALA A 164 -10.46 -1.06 -5.38
CA ALA A 164 -11.39 -2.16 -5.11
C ALA A 164 -12.25 -1.91 -3.85
N HIS A 165 -11.63 -1.42 -2.77
CA HIS A 165 -12.38 -1.02 -1.58
C HIS A 165 -13.42 0.07 -1.90
N LEU A 166 -13.03 1.09 -2.70
CA LEU A 166 -13.96 2.16 -3.08
C LEU A 166 -15.13 1.64 -3.91
N GLY A 167 -14.88 0.70 -4.84
CA GLY A 167 -15.95 0.07 -5.63
C GLY A 167 -16.95 -0.68 -4.76
N VAL A 168 -16.46 -1.49 -3.81
CA VAL A 168 -17.31 -2.21 -2.86
C VAL A 168 -18.09 -1.24 -1.96
N LEU A 169 -17.44 -0.23 -1.41
CA LEU A 169 -18.08 0.78 -0.56
C LEU A 169 -19.15 1.57 -1.31
N ALA A 170 -18.90 1.91 -2.58
CA ALA A 170 -19.89 2.54 -3.45
C ALA A 170 -21.13 1.63 -3.64
N GLY A 171 -20.91 0.33 -3.91
CA GLY A 171 -21.96 -0.67 -4.00
C GLY A 171 -22.76 -0.85 -2.71
N GLN A 172 -22.19 -0.46 -1.57
CA GLN A 172 -22.83 -0.44 -0.26
C GLN A 172 -23.46 0.93 0.08
N GLY A 173 -23.52 1.88 -0.86
CA GLY A 173 -24.13 3.18 -0.68
C GLY A 173 -23.35 4.14 0.22
N TYR A 174 -22.03 4.00 0.32
CA TYR A 174 -21.18 4.99 0.98
C TYR A 174 -20.96 6.19 0.07
N ALA A 175 -21.39 7.38 0.47
CA ALA A 175 -21.04 8.63 -0.19
C ALA A 175 -19.73 9.21 0.38
N GLU A 176 -19.47 8.96 1.66
CA GLU A 176 -18.33 9.48 2.41
C GLU A 176 -17.77 8.39 3.34
N VAL A 177 -16.49 8.51 3.68
CA VAL A 177 -15.78 7.60 4.58
C VAL A 177 -14.90 8.34 5.56
N PRO A 178 -14.81 7.87 6.83
CA PRO A 178 -13.88 8.39 7.82
C PRO A 178 -12.47 7.85 7.54
N VAL A 179 -11.50 8.75 7.41
CA VAL A 179 -10.10 8.44 7.18
C VAL A 179 -9.23 9.23 8.16
N TYR A 180 -8.01 8.76 8.40
CA TYR A 180 -7.02 9.56 9.11
C TYR A 180 -6.55 10.70 8.21
N ARG A 181 -6.34 11.91 8.81
CA ARG A 181 -5.76 13.03 8.06
C ARG A 181 -4.37 12.67 7.54
N THR A 182 -4.01 13.27 6.43
CA THR A 182 -2.66 13.16 5.88
C THR A 182 -1.64 13.79 6.84
N LEU A 183 -0.54 13.08 7.11
CA LEU A 183 0.59 13.64 7.87
C LEU A 183 1.44 14.54 6.98
N THR A 184 1.96 15.61 7.58
CA THR A 184 2.95 16.49 6.97
C THR A 184 4.33 16.14 7.47
N VAL A 185 5.28 15.87 6.56
CA VAL A 185 6.66 15.55 6.87
C VAL A 185 7.57 16.71 6.47
N GLY A 186 8.32 17.25 7.42
CA GLY A 186 9.36 18.24 7.15
C GLY A 186 10.63 17.57 6.62
N ILE A 187 11.24 18.13 5.58
CA ILE A 187 12.56 17.71 5.10
C ILE A 187 13.51 18.87 5.22
N LEU A 188 14.62 18.68 5.93
CA LEU A 188 15.71 19.63 6.07
C LEU A 188 16.99 19.07 5.45
N SER A 189 17.43 19.63 4.34
CA SER A 189 18.76 19.37 3.77
C SER A 189 19.78 20.29 4.41
N THR A 190 20.83 19.73 5.02
CA THR A 190 21.92 20.50 5.63
C THR A 190 23.19 20.33 4.81
N GLY A 191 23.86 21.43 4.53
CA GLY A 191 25.11 21.43 3.78
C GLY A 191 25.39 22.82 3.20
N SER A 192 26.52 23.41 3.57
CA SER A 192 26.95 24.68 2.99
C SER A 192 27.32 24.59 1.50
N GLU A 193 27.51 23.35 0.99
CA GLU A 193 27.76 23.07 -0.43
C GLU A 193 26.48 23.03 -1.26
N LEU A 194 25.28 22.95 -0.64
CA LEU A 194 24.03 22.71 -1.35
C LEU A 194 23.51 23.98 -2.04
N LEU A 195 23.01 23.80 -3.26
CA LEU A 195 22.23 24.77 -4.03
C LEU A 195 20.82 24.23 -4.23
N ALA A 196 19.85 25.12 -4.28
CA ALA A 196 18.52 24.74 -4.75
C ALA A 196 18.56 24.46 -6.27
N PRO A 197 17.83 23.47 -6.78
CA PRO A 197 17.69 23.27 -8.21
C PRO A 197 17.18 24.54 -8.90
N GLY A 198 17.88 24.97 -9.95
CA GLY A 198 17.60 26.22 -10.68
C GLY A 198 18.50 27.40 -10.28
N GLU A 199 19.21 27.34 -9.17
CA GLU A 199 20.24 28.33 -8.85
C GLU A 199 21.46 28.18 -9.77
N PRO A 200 22.19 29.27 -10.08
CA PRO A 200 23.43 29.18 -10.85
C PRO A 200 24.47 28.32 -10.17
N TRP A 201 25.04 27.35 -10.90
CA TRP A 201 26.11 26.52 -10.38
C TRP A 201 27.38 27.34 -10.06
N ALA A 202 28.04 26.96 -8.97
CA ALA A 202 29.33 27.54 -8.57
C ALA A 202 30.33 26.44 -8.17
N PRO A 203 31.65 26.69 -8.32
CA PRO A 203 32.68 25.74 -7.89
C PRO A 203 32.52 25.34 -6.41
N GLY A 204 32.66 24.05 -6.12
CA GLY A 204 32.48 23.49 -4.77
C GLY A 204 31.05 23.32 -4.32
N LYS A 205 30.08 23.64 -5.17
CA LYS A 205 28.64 23.46 -4.89
C LYS A 205 28.04 22.29 -5.63
N ILE A 206 27.01 21.69 -5.04
CA ILE A 206 26.20 20.63 -5.63
C ILE A 206 24.71 20.96 -5.42
N TYR A 207 23.82 20.43 -6.25
CA TYR A 207 22.39 20.62 -6.06
C TYR A 207 21.81 19.63 -5.03
N ASP A 208 20.81 20.08 -4.25
CA ASP A 208 20.06 19.24 -3.30
C ASP A 208 19.22 18.19 -4.03
N ALA A 209 19.84 17.04 -4.31
CA ALA A 209 19.18 15.90 -4.89
C ALA A 209 18.38 15.09 -3.85
N ASN A 210 18.91 14.95 -2.62
CA ASN A 210 18.31 14.16 -1.56
C ASN A 210 16.97 14.74 -1.11
N GLY A 211 16.89 16.05 -0.91
CA GLY A 211 15.64 16.69 -0.51
C GLY A 211 14.53 16.53 -1.53
N ILE A 212 14.87 16.61 -2.84
CA ILE A 212 13.90 16.36 -3.93
C ILE A 212 13.47 14.89 -3.96
N GLN A 213 14.43 13.94 -3.93
CA GLN A 213 14.16 12.52 -4.02
C GLN A 213 13.29 12.03 -2.84
N ASN A 214 13.67 12.41 -1.61
CA ASN A 214 12.93 12.02 -0.42
C ASN A 214 11.52 12.62 -0.41
N ALA A 215 11.36 13.88 -0.82
CA ALA A 215 10.05 14.53 -0.93
C ALA A 215 9.15 13.83 -1.96
N ALA A 216 9.69 13.52 -3.14
CA ALA A 216 8.94 12.83 -4.19
C ALA A 216 8.51 11.43 -3.70
N ARG A 217 9.40 10.71 -3.02
CA ARG A 217 9.09 9.38 -2.49
C ARG A 217 8.00 9.42 -1.41
N LEU A 218 8.07 10.36 -0.48
CA LEU A 218 7.04 10.55 0.54
C LEU A 218 5.70 11.00 -0.06
N GLY A 219 5.72 11.90 -1.03
CA GLY A 219 4.53 12.30 -1.78
C GLY A 219 3.86 11.14 -2.51
N GLN A 220 4.64 10.23 -3.09
CA GLN A 220 4.13 9.00 -3.72
C GLN A 220 3.40 8.09 -2.72
N LEU A 221 3.79 8.12 -1.43
CA LEU A 221 3.15 7.39 -0.34
C LEU A 221 1.98 8.15 0.31
N GLY A 222 1.61 9.31 -0.23
CA GLY A 222 0.48 10.11 0.22
C GLY A 222 0.76 11.09 1.36
N PHE A 223 2.04 11.32 1.73
CA PHE A 223 2.39 12.34 2.72
C PHE A 223 2.41 13.74 2.10
N ALA A 224 1.97 14.75 2.86
CA ALA A 224 2.28 16.14 2.55
C ALA A 224 3.74 16.42 2.95
N VAL A 225 4.46 17.22 2.15
CA VAL A 225 5.89 17.46 2.39
C VAL A 225 6.19 18.94 2.39
N GLN A 226 6.91 19.39 3.42
CA GLN A 226 7.50 20.73 3.50
C GLN A 226 9.02 20.61 3.44
N ARG A 227 9.65 21.19 2.38
CA ARG A 227 11.11 21.16 2.20
C ARG A 227 11.76 22.46 2.62
N ARG A 228 12.95 22.34 3.25
CA ARG A 228 13.87 23.44 3.55
C ARG A 228 15.30 22.99 3.35
N HIS A 229 16.21 23.92 3.17
CA HIS A 229 17.64 23.67 3.24
C HIS A 229 18.32 24.77 4.07
N CYS A 230 19.46 24.46 4.67
CA CYS A 230 20.26 25.42 5.44
C CYS A 230 21.76 25.05 5.40
N SER A 231 22.58 26.02 5.80
CA SER A 231 24.02 25.82 6.02
C SER A 231 24.30 24.89 7.20
N ASP A 232 25.57 24.44 7.31
CA ASP A 232 26.07 23.64 8.44
C ASP A 232 26.38 24.50 9.67
N ASP A 233 25.49 25.42 10.03
CA ASP A 233 25.55 26.21 11.25
C ASP A 233 24.61 25.61 12.29
N PRO A 234 25.10 25.23 13.50
CA PRO A 234 24.28 24.57 14.52
C PRO A 234 23.07 25.40 14.97
N GLU A 235 23.20 26.71 15.05
CA GLU A 235 22.10 27.58 15.48
C GLU A 235 21.03 27.67 14.40
N VAL A 236 21.46 27.78 13.12
CA VAL A 236 20.57 27.78 11.97
C VAL A 236 19.85 26.45 11.86
N ILE A 237 20.56 25.31 12.00
CA ILE A 237 19.97 23.98 11.98
C ILE A 237 18.93 23.85 13.11
N ALA A 238 19.27 24.27 14.34
CA ALA A 238 18.36 24.21 15.49
C ALA A 238 17.10 25.08 15.27
N CYS A 239 17.25 26.26 14.68
CA CYS A 239 16.14 27.16 14.35
C CYS A 239 15.20 26.48 13.33
N GLN A 240 15.75 26.00 12.19
CA GLN A 240 14.98 25.35 11.13
C GLN A 240 14.28 24.07 11.60
N LEU A 241 14.92 23.28 12.47
CA LEU A 241 14.30 22.10 13.08
C LEU A 241 13.13 22.47 14.00
N ARG A 242 13.26 23.50 14.84
CA ARG A 242 12.13 23.97 15.68
C ARG A 242 10.94 24.41 14.85
N GLU A 243 11.19 25.18 13.78
CA GLU A 243 10.12 25.62 12.89
C GLU A 243 9.42 24.45 12.19
N LEU A 244 10.19 23.48 11.68
CA LEU A 244 9.62 22.28 11.07
C LEU A 244 8.86 21.41 12.08
N LEU A 245 9.42 21.25 13.30
CA LEU A 245 8.75 20.53 14.38
C LEU A 245 7.45 21.22 14.82
N THR A 246 7.31 22.52 14.65
CA THR A 246 6.07 23.23 14.93
C THR A 246 5.00 22.96 13.85
N GLY A 247 5.39 22.96 12.57
CA GLY A 247 4.46 22.87 11.44
C GLY A 247 4.22 21.47 10.88
N CYS A 248 5.07 20.48 11.22
CA CYS A 248 5.03 19.13 10.66
C CYS A 248 4.80 18.07 11.73
N ASP A 249 4.35 16.89 11.33
CA ASP A 249 4.10 15.73 12.20
C ASP A 249 5.38 14.91 12.46
N ALA A 250 6.32 14.97 11.52
CA ALA A 250 7.64 14.35 11.65
C ALA A 250 8.65 15.15 10.83
N VAL A 251 9.94 14.95 11.10
CA VAL A 251 11.03 15.63 10.39
C VAL A 251 12.07 14.61 9.92
N ILE A 252 12.54 14.79 8.69
CA ILE A 252 13.68 14.05 8.13
C ILE A 252 14.77 15.07 7.81
N THR A 253 16.00 14.81 8.25
CA THR A 253 17.17 15.58 7.80
C THR A 253 18.03 14.76 6.86
N SER A 254 18.76 15.40 5.96
CA SER A 254 19.76 14.79 5.08
C SER A 254 21.06 15.60 5.16
N GLY A 255 22.17 14.94 5.51
CA GLY A 255 23.46 15.56 5.83
C GLY A 255 23.70 15.69 7.33
N GLY A 256 24.91 16.09 7.73
CA GLY A 256 25.27 16.44 9.10
C GLY A 256 25.26 15.30 10.16
N VAL A 257 25.26 14.02 9.75
CA VAL A 257 25.11 12.85 10.67
C VAL A 257 26.34 11.94 10.73
N SER A 258 27.41 12.22 9.97
CA SER A 258 28.61 11.37 9.94
C SER A 258 29.51 11.68 11.15
N VAL A 259 30.74 11.24 11.13
CA VAL A 259 31.74 11.46 12.19
C VAL A 259 32.69 12.63 11.89
N GLY A 260 32.31 13.50 10.96
CA GLY A 260 33.08 14.68 10.55
C GLY A 260 33.02 15.82 11.56
N GLN A 261 33.93 16.77 11.44
CA GLN A 261 34.00 17.94 12.33
C GLN A 261 32.78 18.88 12.21
N LYS A 262 31.98 18.76 11.14
CA LYS A 262 30.79 19.55 10.87
C LYS A 262 29.46 18.79 11.07
N ASP A 263 29.50 17.63 11.74
CA ASP A 263 28.31 16.82 11.98
C ASP A 263 27.64 17.27 13.30
N TYR A 264 26.88 18.36 13.22
CA TYR A 264 26.28 19.03 14.39
C TYR A 264 24.95 18.44 14.83
N LEU A 265 24.27 17.61 14.00
CA LEU A 265 22.93 17.10 14.28
C LEU A 265 22.80 16.37 15.62
N PRO A 266 23.74 15.50 16.05
CA PRO A 266 23.61 14.85 17.36
C PRO A 266 23.55 15.86 18.52
N ALA A 267 24.39 16.89 18.52
CA ALA A 267 24.40 17.93 19.55
C ALA A 267 23.15 18.83 19.49
N VAL A 268 22.72 19.18 18.29
CA VAL A 268 21.48 19.96 18.08
C VAL A 268 20.25 19.19 18.56
N LEU A 269 20.16 17.89 18.28
CA LEU A 269 19.07 17.06 18.78
C LEU A 269 19.05 16.99 20.30
N GLU A 270 20.22 16.83 20.94
CA GLU A 270 20.35 16.84 22.40
C GLU A 270 19.88 18.19 22.97
N GLN A 271 20.32 19.31 22.38
CA GLN A 271 19.90 20.67 22.78
C GLN A 271 18.38 20.87 22.63
N LEU A 272 17.74 20.21 21.67
CA LEU A 272 16.29 20.24 21.45
C LEU A 272 15.52 19.28 22.36
N GLY A 273 16.21 18.56 23.27
CA GLY A 273 15.59 17.62 24.20
C GLY A 273 15.16 16.31 23.54
N ALA A 274 15.87 15.87 22.50
CA ALA A 274 15.56 14.65 21.79
C ALA A 274 15.75 13.40 22.66
N GLN A 275 14.78 12.52 22.67
CA GLN A 275 14.91 11.15 23.13
C GLN A 275 15.44 10.28 22.00
N MET A 276 16.71 9.86 22.08
CA MET A 276 17.35 9.04 21.05
C MET A 276 16.78 7.63 21.05
N LEU A 277 16.23 7.19 19.90
CA LEU A 277 15.81 5.81 19.67
C LEU A 277 17.03 4.93 19.33
N PHE A 278 17.90 5.43 18.46
CA PHE A 278 19.22 4.87 18.20
C PHE A 278 20.15 5.89 17.52
N ALA A 279 21.47 5.67 17.71
CA ALA A 279 22.53 6.44 17.06
C ALA A 279 23.43 5.48 16.28
N GLY A 280 23.13 5.31 14.98
CA GLY A 280 23.82 4.40 14.08
C GLY A 280 23.22 3.00 14.00
N VAL A 281 23.29 2.43 12.78
CA VAL A 281 22.81 1.08 12.45
C VAL A 281 23.95 0.26 11.90
N ALA A 282 24.06 -1.01 12.31
CA ALA A 282 25.11 -1.94 11.90
C ALA A 282 24.88 -2.47 10.49
N GLN A 283 24.91 -1.58 9.49
CA GLN A 283 24.71 -1.89 8.08
C GLN A 283 25.56 -1.03 7.15
N LYS A 284 25.58 -1.36 5.87
CA LYS A 284 26.19 -0.59 4.78
C LYS A 284 25.26 -0.60 3.56
N PRO A 285 24.88 0.58 2.97
CA PRO A 285 25.20 1.93 3.43
C PRO A 285 24.29 2.40 4.57
N GLY A 286 24.52 3.64 5.04
CA GLY A 286 23.63 4.33 5.97
C GLY A 286 23.91 4.06 7.46
N SER A 287 25.08 3.50 7.82
CA SER A 287 25.46 3.29 9.23
C SER A 287 25.24 4.48 10.16
N PRO A 288 25.55 5.75 9.79
CA PRO A 288 25.45 6.88 10.72
C PRO A 288 24.02 7.43 10.88
N MET A 289 23.00 6.77 10.36
CA MET A 289 21.61 7.21 10.57
C MET A 289 21.28 7.37 12.07
N LEU A 290 20.54 8.43 12.42
CA LEU A 290 19.97 8.63 13.75
C LEU A 290 18.45 8.60 13.65
N ALA A 291 17.80 8.13 14.73
CA ALA A 291 16.37 8.28 14.93
C ALA A 291 16.11 8.74 16.36
N ALA A 292 15.22 9.71 16.51
CA ALA A 292 14.88 10.31 17.78
C ALA A 292 13.39 10.69 17.83
N GLU A 293 12.91 10.98 19.03
CA GLU A 293 11.63 11.61 19.30
C GLU A 293 11.85 12.97 19.96
N ILE A 294 11.15 13.99 19.49
CA ILE A 294 11.13 15.33 20.08
C ILE A 294 9.68 15.77 20.22
N ALA A 295 9.24 16.02 21.44
CA ALA A 295 7.90 16.51 21.74
C ALA A 295 6.77 15.68 21.05
N GLY A 296 6.89 14.36 21.07
CA GLY A 296 5.92 13.45 20.46
C GLY A 296 5.97 13.39 18.93
N LYS A 297 7.10 13.78 18.32
CA LYS A 297 7.30 13.74 16.85
C LYS A 297 8.58 12.99 16.51
N LEU A 298 8.51 12.16 15.47
CA LEU A 298 9.68 11.40 15.02
C LEU A 298 10.61 12.28 14.21
N VAL A 299 11.90 12.13 14.47
CA VAL A 299 12.98 12.80 13.74
C VAL A 299 13.96 11.74 13.23
N PHE A 300 14.20 11.75 11.92
CA PHE A 300 15.14 10.84 11.26
C PHE A 300 16.25 11.65 10.62
N CYS A 301 17.50 11.38 11.00
CA CYS A 301 18.65 12.04 10.41
C CYS A 301 19.38 11.07 9.47
N LEU A 302 19.24 11.32 8.16
CA LEU A 302 19.78 10.47 7.10
C LEU A 302 21.14 10.98 6.63
N SER A 303 21.94 10.09 6.05
CA SER A 303 23.23 10.43 5.45
C SER A 303 23.10 11.45 4.32
N GLY A 304 24.11 12.28 4.09
CA GLY A 304 24.23 13.11 2.90
C GLY A 304 24.49 12.33 1.61
N ASN A 305 24.99 11.09 1.69
CA ASN A 305 25.16 10.24 0.50
C ASN A 305 23.79 9.76 -0.04
N PRO A 306 23.46 9.99 -1.32
CA PRO A 306 22.14 9.76 -1.87
C PRO A 306 21.60 8.34 -1.66
N PHE A 307 22.35 7.32 -2.00
CA PHE A 307 21.87 5.93 -1.81
C PHE A 307 21.78 5.56 -0.33
N ALA A 308 22.66 6.08 0.52
CA ALA A 308 22.57 5.81 1.95
C ALA A 308 21.30 6.42 2.55
N ALA A 309 20.96 7.65 2.15
CA ALA A 309 19.71 8.31 2.54
C ALA A 309 18.48 7.50 2.07
N ALA A 310 18.43 7.15 0.79
CA ALA A 310 17.32 6.40 0.21
C ALA A 310 17.13 5.02 0.87
N ALA A 311 18.24 4.27 1.08
CA ALA A 311 18.16 2.95 1.69
C ALA A 311 17.65 3.01 3.13
N THR A 312 18.09 3.98 3.93
CA THR A 312 17.62 4.13 5.32
C THR A 312 16.24 4.76 5.42
N LEU A 313 15.86 5.61 4.47
CA LEU A 313 14.49 6.09 4.32
C LEU A 313 13.52 4.92 4.12
N GLU A 314 13.79 4.02 3.17
CA GLU A 314 12.93 2.86 2.88
C GLU A 314 12.89 1.85 4.02
N GLN A 315 14.00 1.63 4.72
CA GLN A 315 14.09 0.60 5.76
C GLN A 315 13.51 1.04 7.11
N TYR A 316 13.59 2.33 7.47
CA TYR A 316 13.28 2.77 8.82
C TYR A 316 12.29 3.93 8.88
N ALA A 317 12.53 5.00 8.12
CA ALA A 317 11.70 6.19 8.24
C ALA A 317 10.31 5.97 7.64
N ILE A 318 10.20 5.43 6.43
CA ILE A 318 8.91 5.12 5.79
C ILE A 318 8.07 4.17 6.64
N PRO A 319 8.55 3.00 7.11
CA PRO A 319 7.79 2.13 7.99
C PRO A 319 7.22 2.85 9.22
N ALA A 320 8.04 3.64 9.89
CA ALA A 320 7.61 4.39 11.08
C ALA A 320 6.58 5.47 10.74
N LEU A 321 6.77 6.21 9.64
CA LEU A 321 5.82 7.23 9.19
C LEU A 321 4.46 6.64 8.78
N LEU A 322 4.46 5.52 8.08
CA LEU A 322 3.24 4.80 7.73
C LEU A 322 2.51 4.29 8.99
N ARG A 323 3.27 3.81 9.98
CA ARG A 323 2.72 3.40 11.28
C ARG A 323 2.12 4.59 12.04
N ALA A 324 2.83 5.71 12.09
CA ALA A 324 2.35 6.97 12.68
C ALA A 324 1.12 7.52 11.95
N ALA A 325 1.03 7.34 10.63
CA ALA A 325 -0.14 7.71 9.83
C ALA A 325 -1.37 6.83 10.09
N GLY A 326 -1.25 5.80 10.92
CA GLY A 326 -2.35 4.94 11.32
C GLY A 326 -2.45 3.62 10.56
N ARG A 327 -1.51 3.29 9.66
CA ARG A 327 -1.49 1.97 9.01
C ARG A 327 -1.28 0.84 10.03
N ARG A 328 -1.80 -0.32 9.70
CA ARG A 328 -1.54 -1.57 10.43
C ARG A 328 -0.09 -1.96 10.23
N GLU A 329 0.54 -2.50 11.27
CA GLU A 329 2.00 -2.75 11.28
C GLU A 329 2.46 -3.63 10.13
N GLU A 330 1.74 -4.69 9.83
CA GLU A 330 2.06 -5.62 8.75
C GLU A 330 2.10 -4.94 7.36
N SER A 331 1.38 -3.82 7.18
CA SER A 331 1.38 -3.06 5.92
C SER A 331 2.40 -1.91 5.89
N CYS A 332 3.15 -1.71 6.99
CA CYS A 332 4.19 -0.69 7.09
C CYS A 332 5.58 -1.23 6.70
N ILE A 333 5.80 -2.52 6.94
CA ILE A 333 7.12 -3.16 6.79
C ILE A 333 7.33 -3.55 5.33
N PRO A 334 8.51 -3.24 4.73
CA PRO A 334 8.85 -3.72 3.40
C PRO A 334 8.72 -5.23 3.28
N ALA A 335 8.01 -5.70 2.27
CA ALA A 335 7.86 -7.13 2.02
C ALA A 335 9.22 -7.75 1.68
N ARG A 336 9.50 -8.94 2.24
CA ARG A 336 10.69 -9.73 1.94
C ARG A 336 10.33 -10.87 1.01
N THR A 337 11.18 -11.10 0.02
CA THR A 337 11.05 -12.22 -0.91
C THR A 337 12.42 -12.72 -1.31
N VAL A 338 12.49 -13.96 -1.80
CA VAL A 338 13.72 -14.54 -2.35
C VAL A 338 13.68 -14.41 -3.87
N CYS A 339 14.75 -13.89 -4.46
CA CYS A 339 14.89 -13.75 -5.91
C CYS A 339 16.22 -14.33 -6.38
N THR A 340 16.26 -14.80 -7.63
CA THR A 340 17.50 -15.24 -8.28
C THR A 340 18.26 -14.03 -8.82
N LEU A 341 19.51 -13.88 -8.42
CA LEU A 341 20.39 -12.79 -8.86
C LEU A 341 20.82 -13.00 -10.32
N THR A 342 20.62 -12.00 -11.17
CA THR A 342 20.96 -12.07 -12.61
C THR A 342 22.43 -11.69 -12.90
N ASN A 343 23.03 -10.89 -12.02
CA ASN A 343 24.42 -10.44 -12.11
C ASN A 343 25.06 -10.42 -10.71
N GLY A 344 26.38 -10.40 -10.63
CA GLY A 344 27.11 -10.57 -9.39
C GLY A 344 27.52 -9.27 -8.70
N PHE A 345 27.97 -9.42 -7.44
CA PHE A 345 28.65 -8.39 -6.68
C PHE A 345 29.91 -9.00 -6.03
N SER A 346 31.10 -8.60 -6.51
CA SER A 346 32.38 -9.25 -6.20
C SER A 346 32.96 -8.96 -4.82
N LYS A 347 32.43 -7.94 -4.09
CA LYS A 347 33.02 -7.53 -2.81
C LYS A 347 32.41 -8.33 -1.66
N PRO A 348 33.19 -9.01 -0.82
CA PRO A 348 32.70 -9.70 0.37
C PRO A 348 32.11 -8.70 1.38
N SER A 349 31.17 -9.14 2.19
CA SER A 349 30.45 -8.31 3.13
C SER A 349 30.84 -8.63 4.58
N LYS A 350 31.63 -7.76 5.20
CA LYS A 350 32.03 -7.91 6.63
C LYS A 350 30.86 -7.63 7.59
N GLY A 351 29.87 -6.82 7.18
CA GLY A 351 28.67 -6.48 7.91
C GLY A 351 27.46 -6.56 7.00
N ASN A 352 26.26 -6.40 7.54
CA ASN A 352 25.02 -6.39 6.74
C ASN A 352 25.12 -5.33 5.64
N ARG A 353 24.88 -5.74 4.41
CA ARG A 353 24.97 -4.86 3.23
C ARG A 353 23.67 -4.88 2.46
N TYR A 354 23.23 -3.70 2.07
CA TYR A 354 22.07 -3.51 1.21
C TYR A 354 22.52 -2.94 -0.13
N LEU A 355 22.12 -3.58 -1.22
CA LEU A 355 22.38 -3.13 -2.58
C LEU A 355 21.06 -2.73 -3.24
N ARG A 356 21.06 -1.59 -3.91
CA ARG A 356 19.92 -1.19 -4.74
C ARG A 356 19.75 -2.16 -5.90
N ALA A 357 18.52 -2.47 -6.28
CA ALA A 357 18.25 -3.45 -7.32
C ALA A 357 16.88 -3.26 -7.95
N THR A 358 16.68 -3.92 -9.09
CA THR A 358 15.37 -4.04 -9.74
C THR A 358 14.94 -5.51 -9.69
N ALA A 359 13.85 -5.80 -9.01
CA ALA A 359 13.23 -7.11 -8.95
C ALA A 359 12.04 -7.19 -9.92
N CYS A 360 11.99 -8.27 -10.70
CA CYS A 360 10.91 -8.57 -11.63
C CYS A 360 10.86 -10.07 -11.91
N GLY A 361 9.67 -10.69 -11.84
CA GLY A 361 9.45 -12.10 -12.21
C GLY A 361 10.34 -13.11 -11.46
N GLY A 362 10.56 -12.90 -10.14
CA GLY A 362 11.40 -13.77 -9.31
C GLY A 362 12.91 -13.60 -9.55
N LYS A 363 13.32 -12.67 -10.39
CA LYS A 363 14.71 -12.32 -10.65
C LYS A 363 15.04 -10.95 -10.11
N VAL A 364 16.31 -10.73 -9.72
CA VAL A 364 16.78 -9.42 -9.27
C VAL A 364 18.07 -9.06 -9.96
N THR A 365 18.16 -7.81 -10.42
CA THR A 365 19.32 -7.26 -11.15
C THR A 365 19.88 -6.07 -10.39
N LEU A 366 21.21 -6.08 -10.17
CA LEU A 366 21.94 -4.94 -9.63
C LEU A 366 22.26 -3.93 -10.74
N PRO A 367 22.22 -2.62 -10.49
CA PRO A 367 22.57 -1.61 -11.50
C PRO A 367 24.05 -1.69 -11.88
N GLY A 368 24.40 -1.30 -13.12
CA GLY A 368 25.76 -1.14 -13.59
C GLY A 368 26.55 -2.44 -13.60
N ALA A 369 26.02 -3.48 -14.23
CA ALA A 369 26.67 -4.80 -14.34
C ALA A 369 28.19 -4.67 -14.61
N GLY A 370 29.02 -5.13 -13.66
CA GLY A 370 30.49 -5.05 -13.73
C GLY A 370 31.10 -3.68 -13.38
N ASN A 371 30.32 -2.61 -13.20
CA ASN A 371 30.81 -1.30 -12.78
C ASN A 371 30.71 -1.14 -11.26
N THR A 372 31.85 -1.15 -10.57
CA THR A 372 31.92 -0.97 -9.11
C THR A 372 31.50 0.42 -8.63
N GLU A 373 31.58 1.45 -9.47
CA GLU A 373 31.17 2.81 -9.14
C GLU A 373 29.65 2.95 -9.00
N ALA A 374 28.88 2.19 -9.80
CA ALA A 374 27.44 2.13 -9.68
C ALA A 374 26.94 1.63 -8.31
N HIS A 375 27.81 0.97 -7.54
CA HIS A 375 27.52 0.50 -6.19
C HIS A 375 28.03 1.45 -5.09
N SER A 376 28.61 2.60 -5.47
CA SER A 376 28.97 3.67 -4.52
C SER A 376 27.72 4.24 -3.85
N SER A 377 27.82 4.60 -2.57
CA SER A 377 26.73 5.26 -1.84
C SER A 377 26.41 6.67 -2.39
N GLY A 378 27.35 7.29 -3.09
CA GLY A 378 27.19 8.58 -3.75
C GLY A 378 26.64 8.51 -5.18
N ALA A 379 26.50 7.33 -5.79
CA ALA A 379 26.03 7.20 -7.18
C ALA A 379 24.52 7.39 -7.26
N LEU A 380 24.09 8.59 -7.60
CA LEU A 380 22.67 8.98 -7.67
C LEU A 380 21.95 8.29 -8.84
N SER A 381 22.55 8.28 -10.05
CA SER A 381 21.92 7.72 -11.25
C SER A 381 21.61 6.22 -11.14
N ALA A 382 22.36 5.48 -10.34
CA ALA A 382 22.17 4.06 -10.12
C ALA A 382 20.89 3.72 -9.29
N MET A 383 20.15 4.73 -8.82
CA MET A 383 18.84 4.54 -8.19
C MET A 383 17.70 4.48 -9.22
N MET A 384 17.93 4.95 -10.45
CA MET A 384 16.89 4.95 -11.49
C MET A 384 16.45 3.50 -11.82
N GLY A 385 15.13 3.26 -11.77
CA GLY A 385 14.55 1.95 -12.02
C GLY A 385 14.65 0.93 -10.87
N CYS A 386 15.31 1.28 -9.74
CA CYS A 386 15.34 0.40 -8.57
C CYS A 386 13.99 0.41 -7.83
N ASN A 387 13.53 -0.78 -7.43
CA ASN A 387 12.30 -0.99 -6.68
C ASN A 387 12.50 -1.82 -5.40
N CYS A 388 13.74 -2.16 -5.09
CA CYS A 388 14.07 -3.00 -3.95
C CYS A 388 15.53 -2.83 -3.48
N LEU A 389 15.81 -3.41 -2.32
CA LEU A 389 17.15 -3.62 -1.81
C LEU A 389 17.44 -5.12 -1.71
N VAL A 390 18.59 -5.56 -2.23
CA VAL A 390 19.14 -6.89 -1.96
C VAL A 390 19.88 -6.85 -0.64
N GLU A 391 19.54 -7.74 0.28
CA GLU A 391 20.26 -7.92 1.54
C GLU A 391 21.37 -8.97 1.38
N ILE A 392 22.58 -8.59 1.76
CA ILE A 392 23.73 -9.49 1.84
C ILE A 392 24.15 -9.54 3.31
N PRO A 393 23.98 -10.70 3.97
CA PRO A 393 24.29 -10.85 5.39
C PRO A 393 25.78 -10.61 5.71
N ALA A 394 26.05 -10.28 6.96
CA ALA A 394 27.41 -10.17 7.47
C ALA A 394 28.16 -11.50 7.30
N GLY A 395 29.42 -11.43 6.88
CA GLY A 395 30.28 -12.61 6.66
C GLY A 395 30.07 -13.29 5.31
N SER A 396 29.17 -12.80 4.45
CA SER A 396 29.00 -13.35 3.09
C SER A 396 30.22 -13.07 2.22
N GLY A 397 30.59 -14.06 1.41
CA GLY A 397 31.51 -13.90 0.29
C GLY A 397 30.91 -13.03 -0.85
N PRO A 398 31.59 -13.00 -2.01
CA PRO A 398 30.98 -12.47 -3.23
C PRO A 398 29.67 -13.18 -3.55
N VAL A 399 28.72 -12.46 -4.14
CA VAL A 399 27.49 -13.07 -4.66
C VAL A 399 27.55 -13.11 -6.19
N GLU A 400 27.19 -14.24 -6.75
CA GLU A 400 27.33 -14.55 -8.17
C GLU A 400 25.99 -14.68 -8.87
N PRO A 401 25.92 -14.53 -10.20
CA PRO A 401 24.70 -14.79 -10.96
C PRO A 401 24.16 -16.20 -10.68
N GLY A 402 22.85 -16.33 -10.55
CA GLY A 402 22.19 -17.61 -10.25
C GLY A 402 22.01 -17.89 -8.75
N MET A 403 22.65 -17.14 -7.86
CA MET A 403 22.42 -17.27 -6.42
C MET A 403 21.04 -16.72 -6.02
N GLU A 404 20.41 -17.36 -5.06
CA GLU A 404 19.23 -16.86 -4.37
C GLU A 404 19.63 -15.83 -3.31
N VAL A 405 18.97 -14.69 -3.31
CA VAL A 405 19.23 -13.58 -2.38
C VAL A 405 17.91 -13.06 -1.79
N GLU A 406 17.98 -12.59 -0.56
CA GLU A 406 16.85 -11.95 0.09
C GLU A 406 16.70 -10.51 -0.42
N VAL A 407 15.46 -10.13 -0.74
CA VAL A 407 15.11 -8.84 -1.34
C VAL A 407 14.05 -8.15 -0.48
N LEU A 408 14.30 -6.88 -0.12
CA LEU A 408 13.34 -5.98 0.50
C LEU A 408 12.66 -5.15 -0.59
N CYS A 409 11.40 -5.39 -0.86
CA CYS A 409 10.61 -4.62 -1.82
C CYS A 409 10.19 -3.27 -1.20
N PHE A 410 10.32 -2.17 -1.95
CA PHE A 410 9.87 -0.87 -1.47
C PHE A 410 8.36 -0.88 -1.22
N VAL A 411 7.91 -0.30 -0.11
CA VAL A 411 6.48 -0.19 0.23
C VAL A 411 5.77 0.63 -0.84
N GLN A 412 4.56 0.21 -1.20
CA GLN A 412 3.71 0.88 -2.19
C GLN A 412 2.49 1.53 -1.54
#